data_377013764c26c15a1cea072b4bd8fbf4
#
_entry.id   377013764c26c15a1cea072b4bd8fbf4
#
_cell.length_a   1.000
_cell.length_b   1.000
_cell.length_c   1.000
_cell.angle_alpha   90.00
_cell.angle_beta   90.00
_cell.angle_gamma   90.00
#
_symmetry.space_group_name_H-M   'P 1'
#
loop_
_entity.id
_entity.type
_entity.pdbx_description
1 polymer ?
#
loop_
_entity_poly.entity_id
_entity_poly.type
_entity_poly.pdbx_seq_one_letter_code
_entity_poly.pdbx_strand_id
1 'polypeptide(L)'
;MAHVNADWTENRDYVSPALAFRAPAGGAVWLMGRAILGGLFLMSGAEKLMGIDQFAASLVKDGIPEQFAPMLAWLGAGVETIGGLFIVLGLATSWASLFLIAFTIIAAFIAHRFWQVPLEMRMMQTAHFEKNMMIAAAFCLLYVAGGGPYSVDRWRRLR
;
A
#
# COMPACT_ATOMS: atom_id res chain seq x y z
N MET A 1 -19.75 -47.31 -10.93
CA MET A 1 -19.19 -46.14 -10.18
C MET A 1 -17.79 -45.93 -10.70
N ALA A 2 -17.61 -44.93 -11.58
CA ALA A 2 -16.32 -44.58 -12.12
C ALA A 2 -15.63 -43.62 -11.15
N HIS A 3 -14.49 -44.06 -10.59
CA HIS A 3 -13.61 -43.19 -9.82
C HIS A 3 -12.99 -42.16 -10.78
N VAL A 4 -13.44 -40.92 -10.69
CA VAL A 4 -12.76 -39.78 -11.30
C VAL A 4 -11.54 -39.50 -10.44
N ASN A 5 -10.41 -40.12 -10.75
CA ASN A 5 -9.10 -39.63 -10.30
C ASN A 5 -8.80 -38.37 -11.05
N ALA A 6 -9.18 -37.25 -10.47
CA ALA A 6 -8.67 -35.95 -10.92
C ALA A 6 -7.20 -35.88 -10.53
N ASP A 7 -6.31 -36.30 -11.44
CA ASP A 7 -4.88 -36.14 -11.30
C ASP A 7 -4.50 -34.67 -11.56
N TRP A 8 -4.47 -33.90 -10.50
CA TRP A 8 -4.07 -32.47 -10.53
C TRP A 8 -2.58 -32.27 -10.80
N THR A 9 -1.83 -33.37 -10.99
CA THR A 9 -0.38 -33.30 -11.20
C THR A 9 0.00 -33.18 -12.68
N GLU A 10 -0.92 -33.35 -13.63
CA GLU A 10 -0.59 -33.46 -15.06
C GLU A 10 -0.76 -32.17 -15.88
N ASN A 11 -1.18 -31.05 -15.28
CA ASN A 11 -1.18 -29.79 -16.01
C ASN A 11 0.21 -29.12 -15.92
N ARG A 12 1.15 -29.59 -16.75
CA ARG A 12 2.53 -29.08 -16.86
C ARG A 12 2.60 -27.62 -17.29
N ASP A 13 1.51 -27.07 -17.80
CA ASP A 13 1.41 -25.68 -18.27
C ASP A 13 0.99 -24.72 -17.14
N TYR A 14 0.52 -25.25 -15.99
CA TYR A 14 0.22 -24.44 -14.84
C TYR A 14 1.49 -24.16 -14.04
N VAL A 15 2.20 -23.10 -14.45
CA VAL A 15 3.27 -22.54 -13.62
C VAL A 15 2.61 -22.03 -12.34
N SER A 16 2.77 -22.78 -11.24
CA SER A 16 2.24 -22.31 -9.97
C SER A 16 2.75 -20.89 -9.70
N PRO A 17 1.92 -19.96 -9.18
CA PRO A 17 2.38 -18.61 -8.85
C PRO A 17 3.64 -18.60 -7.99
N ALA A 18 3.84 -19.59 -7.14
CA ALA A 18 5.06 -19.79 -6.35
C ALA A 18 6.31 -20.02 -7.22
N LEU A 19 6.19 -20.64 -8.40
CA LEU A 19 7.32 -20.82 -9.34
C LEU A 19 7.58 -19.55 -10.16
N ALA A 20 6.52 -18.81 -10.53
CA ALA A 20 6.67 -17.52 -11.21
C ALA A 20 7.44 -16.51 -10.33
N PHE A 21 7.19 -16.50 -9.01
CA PHE A 21 7.96 -15.67 -8.07
C PHE A 21 9.43 -16.11 -7.91
N ARG A 22 9.76 -17.37 -8.20
CA ARG A 22 11.14 -17.90 -8.13
C ARG A 22 11.96 -17.59 -9.39
N ALA A 23 11.31 -17.34 -10.51
CA ALA A 23 11.99 -16.90 -11.71
C ALA A 23 12.62 -15.51 -11.50
N PRO A 24 13.85 -15.25 -11.97
CA PRO A 24 14.50 -13.95 -11.83
C PRO A 24 13.63 -12.79 -12.37
N ALA A 25 12.97 -13.00 -13.48
CA ALA A 25 12.04 -12.02 -14.07
C ALA A 25 10.85 -11.70 -13.16
N GLY A 26 10.22 -12.71 -12.54
CA GLY A 26 9.11 -12.52 -11.61
C GLY A 26 9.55 -11.75 -10.35
N GLY A 27 10.76 -12.04 -9.86
CA GLY A 27 11.35 -11.32 -8.73
C GLY A 27 11.62 -9.85 -9.04
N ALA A 28 12.07 -9.53 -10.26
CA ALA A 28 12.32 -8.15 -10.69
C ALA A 28 11.02 -7.35 -10.82
N VAL A 29 9.97 -7.93 -11.42
CA VAL A 29 8.65 -7.30 -11.51
C VAL A 29 8.07 -7.04 -10.13
N TRP A 30 8.22 -7.99 -9.20
CA TRP A 30 7.78 -7.82 -7.81
C TRP A 30 8.52 -6.69 -7.09
N LEU A 31 9.85 -6.63 -7.24
CA LEU A 31 10.66 -5.54 -6.71
C LEU A 31 10.24 -4.19 -7.29
N MET A 32 10.01 -4.11 -8.60
CA MET A 32 9.57 -2.89 -9.28
C MET A 32 8.22 -2.40 -8.73
N GLY A 33 7.20 -3.28 -8.66
CA GLY A 33 5.88 -2.93 -8.12
C GLY A 33 5.98 -2.43 -6.68
N ARG A 34 6.75 -3.11 -5.84
CA ARG A 34 6.99 -2.73 -4.46
C ARG A 34 7.74 -1.40 -4.34
N ALA A 35 8.77 -1.20 -5.16
CA ALA A 35 9.55 0.04 -5.16
C ALA A 35 8.72 1.25 -5.60
N ILE A 36 7.86 1.09 -6.60
CA ILE A 36 6.92 2.14 -7.03
C ILE A 36 5.91 2.43 -5.92
N LEU A 37 5.24 1.41 -5.41
CA LEU A 37 4.20 1.57 -4.39
C LEU A 37 4.75 2.20 -3.11
N GLY A 38 5.85 1.65 -2.58
CA GLY A 38 6.50 2.16 -1.38
C GLY A 38 7.19 3.51 -1.60
N GLY A 39 7.80 3.73 -2.77
CA GLY A 39 8.48 4.96 -3.13
C GLY A 39 7.53 6.16 -3.18
N LEU A 40 6.34 5.99 -3.75
CA LEU A 40 5.32 7.04 -3.78
C LEU A 40 4.84 7.40 -2.36
N PHE A 41 4.67 6.43 -1.47
CA PHE A 41 4.32 6.70 -0.07
C PHE A 41 5.48 7.39 0.68
N LEU A 42 6.71 6.92 0.48
CA LEU A 42 7.89 7.54 1.07
C LEU A 42 8.03 9.01 0.66
N MET A 43 7.87 9.32 -0.62
CA MET A 43 7.92 10.69 -1.14
C MET A 43 6.77 11.54 -0.57
N SER A 44 5.54 11.05 -0.63
CA SER A 44 4.36 11.75 -0.09
C SER A 44 4.51 12.05 1.40
N GLY A 45 4.97 11.07 2.18
CA GLY A 45 5.22 11.26 3.61
C GLY A 45 6.34 12.25 3.88
N ALA A 46 7.44 12.20 3.13
CA ALA A 46 8.55 13.15 3.26
C ALA A 46 8.13 14.59 2.92
N GLU A 47 7.35 14.79 1.86
CA GLU A 47 6.77 16.10 1.52
C GLU A 47 5.90 16.67 2.65
N LYS A 48 5.05 15.83 3.25
CA LYS A 48 4.21 16.21 4.40
C LYS A 48 5.04 16.54 5.63
N LEU A 49 6.15 15.82 5.89
CA LEU A 49 7.06 16.13 6.99
C LEU A 49 7.76 17.49 6.77
N MET A 50 8.14 17.81 5.54
CA MET A 50 8.74 19.10 5.21
C MET A 50 7.74 20.26 5.31
N GLY A 51 6.46 20.02 5.08
CA GLY A 51 5.37 20.99 5.16
C GLY A 51 4.35 20.64 6.25
N ILE A 52 4.78 20.21 7.43
CA ILE A 52 3.91 19.63 8.46
C ILE A 52 2.78 20.57 8.90
N ASP A 53 3.05 21.87 9.02
CA ASP A 53 2.03 22.87 9.41
C ASP A 53 0.97 23.02 8.32
N GLN A 54 1.37 22.96 7.04
CA GLN A 54 0.45 23.02 5.91
C GLN A 54 -0.41 21.75 5.86
N PHE A 55 0.20 20.59 6.16
CA PHE A 55 -0.53 19.33 6.23
C PHE A 55 -1.51 19.33 7.40
N ALA A 56 -1.14 19.82 8.60
CA ALA A 56 -2.05 19.97 9.72
C ALA A 56 -3.22 20.91 9.37
N ALA A 57 -2.94 22.05 8.72
CA ALA A 57 -3.98 22.97 8.26
C ALA A 57 -4.93 22.34 7.23
N SER A 58 -4.44 21.44 6.36
CA SER A 58 -5.31 20.72 5.44
C SER A 58 -6.26 19.75 6.15
N LEU A 59 -5.79 19.07 7.20
CA LEU A 59 -6.64 18.20 8.02
C LEU A 59 -7.77 18.97 8.70
N VAL A 60 -7.51 20.21 9.14
CA VAL A 60 -8.58 21.08 9.69
C VAL A 60 -9.62 21.40 8.62
N LYS A 61 -9.19 21.73 7.40
CA LYS A 61 -10.11 21.95 6.27
C LYS A 61 -10.94 20.70 5.94
N ASP A 62 -10.34 19.53 6.14
CA ASP A 62 -11.02 18.25 5.96
C ASP A 62 -11.90 17.86 7.17
N GLY A 63 -12.08 18.78 8.14
CA GLY A 63 -13.00 18.63 9.26
C GLY A 63 -12.42 17.94 10.50
N ILE A 64 -11.12 17.81 10.60
CA ILE A 64 -10.44 17.37 11.83
C ILE A 64 -10.43 18.57 12.79
N PRO A 65 -10.83 18.40 14.08
CA PRO A 65 -10.71 19.46 15.06
C PRO A 65 -9.28 19.96 15.22
N GLU A 66 -9.09 21.28 15.27
CA GLU A 66 -7.79 21.95 15.28
C GLU A 66 -6.82 21.40 16.33
N GLN A 67 -7.33 21.08 17.51
CA GLN A 67 -6.55 20.52 18.62
C GLN A 67 -5.91 19.16 18.33
N PHE A 68 -6.46 18.38 17.38
CA PHE A 68 -5.93 17.06 17.02
C PHE A 68 -5.12 17.08 15.72
N ALA A 69 -5.30 18.12 14.88
CA ALA A 69 -4.68 18.17 13.56
C ALA A 69 -3.14 18.07 13.58
N PRO A 70 -2.39 18.75 14.48
CA PRO A 70 -0.93 18.61 14.53
C PRO A 70 -0.49 17.18 14.86
N MET A 71 -1.11 16.55 15.85
CA MET A 71 -0.78 15.18 16.22
C MET A 71 -1.05 14.21 15.07
N LEU A 72 -2.21 14.32 14.41
CA LEU A 72 -2.59 13.47 13.28
C LEU A 72 -1.72 13.72 12.05
N ALA A 73 -1.26 14.95 11.84
CA ALA A 73 -0.32 15.29 10.77
C ALA A 73 1.02 14.57 10.97
N TRP A 74 1.61 14.62 12.16
CA TRP A 74 2.84 13.89 12.45
C TRP A 74 2.68 12.38 12.36
N LEU A 75 1.58 11.83 12.87
CA LEU A 75 1.29 10.40 12.78
C LEU A 75 1.10 9.97 11.31
N GLY A 76 0.32 10.70 10.54
CA GLY A 76 0.05 10.38 9.13
C GLY A 76 1.31 10.45 8.28
N ALA A 77 2.06 11.55 8.37
CA ALA A 77 3.32 11.72 7.64
C ALA A 77 4.36 10.67 8.06
N GLY A 78 4.42 10.32 9.35
CA GLY A 78 5.29 9.27 9.87
C GLY A 78 4.94 7.88 9.34
N VAL A 79 3.66 7.52 9.34
CA VAL A 79 3.18 6.24 8.80
C VAL A 79 3.50 6.12 7.31
N GLU A 80 3.26 7.16 6.52
CA GLU A 80 3.60 7.16 5.08
C GLU A 80 5.11 7.04 4.85
N THR A 81 5.91 7.82 5.57
CA THR A 81 7.37 7.81 5.37
C THR A 81 7.99 6.49 5.80
N ILE A 82 7.71 6.05 7.02
CA ILE A 82 8.31 4.82 7.57
C ILE A 82 7.73 3.60 6.87
N GLY A 83 6.42 3.55 6.69
CA GLY A 83 5.75 2.47 5.98
C GLY A 83 6.23 2.37 4.53
N GLY A 84 6.31 3.48 3.81
CA GLY A 84 6.85 3.54 2.46
C GLY A 84 8.29 3.03 2.37
N LEU A 85 9.15 3.48 3.28
CA LEU A 85 10.55 3.00 3.38
C LEU A 85 10.62 1.48 3.62
N PHE A 86 9.80 0.96 4.53
CA PHE A 86 9.76 -0.48 4.83
C PHE A 86 9.30 -1.29 3.61
N ILE A 87 8.31 -0.78 2.86
CA ILE A 87 7.87 -1.40 1.61
C ILE A 87 8.98 -1.39 0.56
N VAL A 88 9.68 -0.27 0.36
CA VAL A 88 10.81 -0.17 -0.60
C VAL A 88 11.89 -1.19 -0.25
N LEU A 89 12.29 -1.27 1.00
CA LEU A 89 13.33 -2.20 1.46
C LEU A 89 12.86 -3.67 1.50
N GLY A 90 11.56 -3.89 1.55
CA GLY A 90 10.98 -5.21 1.83
C GLY A 90 11.31 -5.67 3.24
N LEU A 91 11.19 -4.77 4.21
CA LEU A 91 11.42 -5.00 5.62
C LEU A 91 10.08 -5.05 6.35
N ALA A 92 9.84 -6.14 7.09
CA ALA A 92 8.58 -6.38 7.78
C ALA A 92 7.35 -6.09 6.86
N THR A 93 7.46 -6.53 5.61
CA THR A 93 6.60 -6.12 4.49
C THR A 93 5.11 -6.31 4.81
N SER A 94 4.74 -7.45 5.40
CA SER A 94 3.34 -7.72 5.74
C SER A 94 2.82 -6.74 6.78
N TRP A 95 3.57 -6.45 7.85
CA TRP A 95 3.16 -5.48 8.86
C TRP A 95 3.07 -4.06 8.30
N ALA A 96 4.09 -3.62 7.53
CA ALA A 96 4.07 -2.31 6.86
C ALA A 96 2.85 -2.18 5.93
N SER A 97 2.54 -3.23 5.16
CA SER A 97 1.35 -3.26 4.30
C SER A 97 0.06 -3.11 5.11
N LEU A 98 -0.07 -3.82 6.23
CA LEU A 98 -1.27 -3.75 7.08
C LEU A 98 -1.51 -2.33 7.62
N PHE A 99 -0.45 -1.66 8.11
CA PHE A 99 -0.54 -0.27 8.57
C PHE A 99 -0.90 0.68 7.42
N LEU A 100 -0.31 0.49 6.24
CA LEU A 100 -0.60 1.32 5.07
C LEU A 100 -2.00 1.07 4.50
N ILE A 101 -2.56 -0.15 4.59
CA ILE A 101 -3.96 -0.43 4.27
C ILE A 101 -4.87 0.42 5.16
N ALA A 102 -4.71 0.30 6.48
CA ALA A 102 -5.53 1.04 7.44
C ALA A 102 -5.40 2.55 7.24
N PHE A 103 -4.17 3.05 7.11
CA PHE A 103 -3.90 4.45 6.85
C PHE A 103 -4.57 4.94 5.56
N THR A 104 -4.39 4.24 4.44
CA THR A 104 -4.92 4.65 3.13
C THR A 104 -6.44 4.71 3.12
N ILE A 105 -7.10 3.74 3.75
CA ILE A 105 -8.56 3.71 3.88
C ILE A 105 -9.03 4.90 4.73
N ILE A 106 -8.43 5.11 5.92
CA ILE A 106 -8.80 6.22 6.80
C ILE A 106 -8.57 7.57 6.12
N ALA A 107 -7.41 7.75 5.46
CA ALA A 107 -7.09 8.96 4.72
C ALA A 107 -8.10 9.24 3.59
N ALA A 108 -8.54 8.20 2.86
CA ALA A 108 -9.56 8.36 1.82
C ALA A 108 -10.88 8.88 2.37
N PHE A 109 -11.32 8.35 3.52
CA PHE A 109 -12.57 8.79 4.16
C PHE A 109 -12.46 10.19 4.81
N ILE A 110 -11.27 10.64 5.15
CA ILE A 110 -11.05 12.00 5.68
C ILE A 110 -10.92 13.02 4.55
N ALA A 111 -10.02 12.79 3.59
CA ALA A 111 -9.60 13.79 2.62
C ALA A 111 -10.41 13.76 1.30
N HIS A 112 -11.10 12.65 0.99
CA HIS A 112 -11.75 12.45 -0.31
C HIS A 112 -13.26 12.16 -0.17
N ARG A 113 -13.97 13.01 0.58
CA ARG A 113 -15.42 12.89 0.82
C ARG A 113 -16.24 13.39 -0.37
N PHE A 114 -16.22 12.64 -1.49
CA PHE A 114 -16.93 13.01 -2.73
C PHE A 114 -18.45 13.21 -2.53
N TRP A 115 -19.01 12.65 -1.47
CA TRP A 115 -20.44 12.80 -1.11
C TRP A 115 -20.76 14.13 -0.39
N GLN A 116 -19.74 14.89 0.05
CA GLN A 116 -19.89 16.15 0.78
C GLN A 116 -19.42 17.38 -0.01
N VAL A 117 -18.86 17.19 -1.21
CA VAL A 117 -18.33 18.31 -2.02
C VAL A 117 -19.35 18.77 -3.08
N PRO A 118 -19.26 20.03 -3.57
CA PRO A 118 -20.03 20.52 -4.70
C PRO A 118 -19.90 19.65 -5.94
N LEU A 119 -20.89 19.70 -6.82
CA LEU A 119 -20.97 18.83 -8.01
C LEU A 119 -19.73 18.95 -8.91
N GLU A 120 -19.19 20.16 -9.04
CA GLU A 120 -18.01 20.46 -9.86
C GLU A 120 -16.75 19.71 -9.38
N MET A 121 -16.64 19.46 -8.08
CA MET A 121 -15.49 18.77 -7.48
C MET A 121 -15.72 17.26 -7.31
N ARG A 122 -16.96 16.79 -7.45
CA ARG A 122 -17.34 15.41 -7.11
C ARG A 122 -16.58 14.38 -7.92
N MET A 123 -16.47 14.57 -9.23
CA MET A 123 -15.75 13.63 -10.11
C MET A 123 -14.29 13.47 -9.72
N MET A 124 -13.60 14.58 -9.44
CA MET A 124 -12.19 14.56 -9.01
C MET A 124 -12.04 13.87 -7.65
N GLN A 125 -12.89 14.18 -6.68
CA GLN A 125 -12.84 13.57 -5.35
C GLN A 125 -13.20 12.08 -5.38
N THR A 126 -14.15 11.66 -6.25
CA THR A 126 -14.43 10.24 -6.48
C THR A 126 -13.20 9.52 -7.03
N ALA A 127 -12.54 10.06 -8.04
CA ALA A 127 -11.34 9.46 -8.61
C ALA A 127 -10.20 9.33 -7.58
N HIS A 128 -10.04 10.32 -6.69
CA HIS A 128 -9.06 10.23 -5.60
C HIS A 128 -9.42 9.15 -4.57
N PHE A 129 -10.70 9.05 -4.20
CA PHE A 129 -11.18 8.01 -3.30
C PHE A 129 -10.96 6.61 -3.89
N GLU A 130 -11.39 6.39 -5.13
CA GLU A 130 -11.23 5.12 -5.86
C GLU A 130 -9.74 4.74 -6.00
N LYS A 131 -8.88 5.70 -6.33
CA LYS A 131 -7.44 5.48 -6.39
C LYS A 131 -6.89 4.98 -5.04
N ASN A 132 -7.31 5.57 -3.93
CA ASN A 132 -6.90 5.10 -2.61
C ASN A 132 -7.41 3.67 -2.32
N MET A 133 -8.62 3.32 -2.74
CA MET A 133 -9.12 1.94 -2.61
C MET A 133 -8.31 0.96 -3.45
N MET A 134 -7.91 1.33 -4.68
CA MET A 134 -7.02 0.50 -5.50
C MET A 134 -5.63 0.32 -4.87
N ILE A 135 -5.08 1.38 -4.26
CA ILE A 135 -3.81 1.31 -3.53
C ILE A 135 -3.93 0.39 -2.31
N ALA A 136 -5.00 0.52 -1.53
CA ALA A 136 -5.25 -0.36 -0.39
C ALA A 136 -5.36 -1.84 -0.83
N ALA A 137 -6.03 -2.11 -1.95
CA ALA A 137 -6.10 -3.46 -2.53
C ALA A 137 -4.70 -3.97 -2.95
N ALA A 138 -3.84 -3.13 -3.53
CA ALA A 138 -2.47 -3.50 -3.85
C ALA A 138 -1.66 -3.85 -2.59
N PHE A 139 -1.84 -3.13 -1.48
CA PHE A 139 -1.24 -3.48 -0.20
C PHE A 139 -1.81 -4.78 0.40
N CYS A 140 -3.10 -5.11 0.18
CA CYS A 140 -3.64 -6.41 0.57
C CYS A 140 -2.92 -7.56 -0.13
N LEU A 141 -2.66 -7.44 -1.44
CA LEU A 141 -1.88 -8.42 -2.19
C LEU A 141 -0.45 -8.51 -1.64
N LEU A 142 0.18 -7.37 -1.36
CA LEU A 142 1.53 -7.32 -0.80
C LEU A 142 1.60 -7.89 0.62
N TYR A 143 0.57 -7.69 1.44
CA TYR A 143 0.44 -8.29 2.77
C TYR A 143 0.51 -9.81 2.71
N VAL A 144 -0.23 -10.43 1.79
CA VAL A 144 -0.28 -11.89 1.63
C VAL A 144 1.00 -12.43 1.00
N ALA A 145 1.50 -11.79 -0.06
CA ALA A 145 2.64 -12.28 -0.82
C ALA A 145 4.01 -11.95 -0.18
N GLY A 146 4.06 -10.95 0.71
CA GLY A 146 5.29 -10.51 1.38
C GLY A 146 6.28 -9.78 0.47
N GLY A 147 7.51 -9.58 0.97
CA GLY A 147 8.54 -8.77 0.32
C GLY A 147 9.15 -9.35 -0.97
N GLY A 148 8.94 -10.63 -1.25
CA GLY A 148 9.46 -11.29 -2.44
C GLY A 148 10.96 -11.63 -2.38
N PRO A 149 11.54 -12.07 -3.53
CA PRO A 149 12.93 -12.56 -3.57
C PRO A 149 13.98 -11.51 -3.22
N TYR A 150 13.79 -10.29 -3.65
CA TYR A 150 14.72 -9.17 -3.43
C TYR A 150 14.24 -8.28 -2.28
N SER A 151 14.26 -8.84 -1.05
CA SER A 151 13.78 -8.17 0.17
C SER A 151 14.66 -8.45 1.36
N VAL A 152 14.68 -7.54 2.32
CA VAL A 152 15.34 -7.72 3.62
C VAL A 152 14.70 -8.86 4.39
N ASP A 153 13.37 -9.04 4.29
CA ASP A 153 12.65 -10.15 4.92
C ASP A 153 13.16 -11.51 4.46
N ARG A 154 13.44 -11.66 3.16
CA ARG A 154 14.01 -12.90 2.62
C ARG A 154 15.44 -13.11 3.10
N TRP A 155 16.27 -12.08 3.04
CA TRP A 155 17.66 -12.18 3.48
C TRP A 155 17.80 -12.59 4.95
N ARG A 156 16.90 -12.08 5.82
CA ARG A 156 16.85 -12.46 7.24
C ARG A 156 16.44 -13.91 7.48
N ARG A 157 15.61 -14.51 6.60
CA ARG A 157 15.20 -15.92 6.71
C ARG A 157 16.26 -16.90 6.22
N LEU A 158 17.27 -16.44 5.51
CA LEU A 158 18.34 -17.28 4.97
C LEU A 158 19.58 -17.32 5.90
N ARG A 159 19.58 -16.53 6.97
CA ARG A 159 20.56 -16.52 8.04
C ARG A 159 20.07 -17.29 9.25
#